data_7add1a321050df818101a9bf976faad4
#
_entry.id   7add1a321050df818101a9bf976faad4
#
_cell.length_a   1.000
_cell.length_b   1.000
_cell.length_c   1.000
_cell.angle_alpha   90.00
_cell.angle_beta   90.00
_cell.angle_gamma   90.00
#
_symmetry.space_group_name_H-M   'P 1'
#
loop_
_entity.id
_entity.type
_entity.pdbx_description
1 polymer ?
#
loop_
_entity_poly.entity_id
_entity_poly.type
_entity_poly.pdbx_seq_one_letter_code
_entity_poly.pdbx_strand_id
1 'polypeptide(L)'
;QAAMDGFEVVTLEDTLENADIFITTTGNKDVIRIEHMREMKDMAIVGNIGHFDNEIQVAHLKNHKWTNIKDQVDMIEMPSGNRLILLSEGRLLNLGNATGHPSFVMSASFTNQVLAQIELWTKGDGYKNDVYILPKHLDEKVARLHLERIGVKLTKLAKDQACLLYTSPSPRDSMT
;
A
#
# COMPACT_ATOMS: atom_id res chain seq x y z
N GLN A 1 -16.74 4.40 2.85
CA GLN A 1 -16.12 4.35 4.19
C GLN A 1 -15.57 5.73 4.57
N ALA A 2 -14.66 6.36 3.78
CA ALA A 2 -14.03 7.63 4.13
C ALA A 2 -15.05 8.74 4.50
N ALA A 3 -16.10 8.91 3.70
CA ALA A 3 -17.17 9.88 4.01
C ALA A 3 -17.91 9.55 5.32
N MET A 4 -18.11 8.26 5.62
CA MET A 4 -18.72 7.82 6.89
C MET A 4 -17.82 8.09 8.09
N ASP A 5 -16.50 8.06 7.88
CA ASP A 5 -15.50 8.36 8.91
C ASP A 5 -15.29 9.88 9.09
N GLY A 6 -16.04 10.72 8.37
CA GLY A 6 -16.00 12.18 8.48
C GLY A 6 -14.99 12.88 7.59
N PHE A 7 -14.37 12.16 6.64
CA PHE A 7 -13.49 12.77 5.66
C PHE A 7 -14.27 13.35 4.48
N GLU A 8 -13.79 14.43 3.92
CA GLU A 8 -14.29 14.98 2.67
C GLU A 8 -13.84 14.09 1.50
N VAL A 9 -14.79 13.70 0.65
CA VAL A 9 -14.52 12.85 -0.53
C VAL A 9 -14.81 13.68 -1.77
N VAL A 10 -13.76 14.09 -2.44
CA VAL A 10 -13.79 15.03 -3.58
C VAL A 10 -12.87 14.53 -4.70
N THR A 11 -12.88 15.21 -5.84
CA THR A 11 -11.92 14.93 -6.91
C THR A 11 -10.55 15.54 -6.59
N LEU A 12 -9.50 15.09 -7.26
CA LEU A 12 -8.17 15.68 -7.11
C LEU A 12 -8.20 17.16 -7.50
N GLU A 13 -8.88 17.47 -8.59
CA GLU A 13 -9.01 18.81 -9.16
C GLU A 13 -9.60 19.81 -8.17
N ASP A 14 -10.55 19.40 -7.35
CA ASP A 14 -11.17 20.26 -6.33
C ASP A 14 -10.20 20.66 -5.21
N THR A 15 -9.06 19.99 -5.10
CA THR A 15 -8.12 20.16 -3.97
C THR A 15 -6.82 20.88 -4.36
N LEU A 16 -6.54 21.07 -5.65
CA LEU A 16 -5.22 21.51 -6.13
C LEU A 16 -4.76 22.83 -5.52
N GLU A 17 -5.66 23.80 -5.39
CA GLU A 17 -5.35 25.12 -4.85
C GLU A 17 -5.25 25.16 -3.31
N ASN A 18 -5.82 24.18 -2.62
CA ASN A 18 -6.01 24.25 -1.17
C ASN A 18 -5.18 23.24 -0.39
N ALA A 19 -4.93 22.04 -0.93
CA ALA A 19 -4.23 21.01 -0.21
C ALA A 19 -2.71 21.26 -0.14
N ASP A 20 -2.12 20.93 1.00
CA ASP A 20 -0.69 21.06 1.26
C ASP A 20 0.09 19.80 0.89
N ILE A 21 -0.57 18.63 1.00
CA ILE A 21 0.08 17.32 0.83
C ILE A 21 -0.81 16.43 -0.03
N PHE A 22 -0.22 15.88 -1.07
CA PHE A 22 -0.84 14.95 -2.01
C PHE A 22 -0.12 13.60 -1.95
N ILE A 23 -0.85 12.55 -1.58
CA ILE A 23 -0.29 11.19 -1.50
C ILE A 23 -1.12 10.24 -2.37
N THR A 24 -0.49 9.64 -3.38
CA THR A 24 -1.14 8.65 -4.24
C THR A 24 -1.04 7.25 -3.65
N THR A 25 -2.14 6.49 -3.70
CA THR A 25 -2.26 5.16 -3.08
C THR A 25 -3.12 4.20 -3.91
N THR A 26 -3.23 4.43 -5.23
CA THR A 26 -4.26 3.79 -6.05
C THR A 26 -3.82 2.50 -6.73
N GLY A 27 -2.52 2.30 -6.92
CA GLY A 27 -1.98 1.21 -7.74
C GLY A 27 -2.24 1.41 -9.26
N ASN A 28 -2.71 2.59 -9.67
CA ASN A 28 -2.96 2.95 -11.06
C ASN A 28 -1.80 3.79 -11.61
N LYS A 29 -1.93 4.34 -12.80
CA LYS A 29 -0.95 5.23 -13.42
C LYS A 29 -1.52 6.63 -13.63
N ASP A 30 -0.63 7.63 -13.74
CA ASP A 30 -0.98 8.99 -14.12
C ASP A 30 -2.09 9.62 -13.25
N VAL A 31 -2.10 9.28 -11.97
CA VAL A 31 -3.07 9.82 -10.99
C VAL A 31 -2.80 11.32 -10.79
N ILE A 32 -1.53 11.68 -10.55
CA ILE A 32 -1.10 13.07 -10.55
C ILE A 32 -0.36 13.35 -11.85
N ARG A 33 -0.98 14.15 -12.71
CA ARG A 33 -0.47 14.55 -14.03
C ARG A 33 0.26 15.89 -13.94
N ILE A 34 0.99 16.21 -15.00
CA ILE A 34 1.73 17.48 -15.08
C ILE A 34 0.78 18.70 -15.03
N GLU A 35 -0.44 18.58 -15.56
CA GLU A 35 -1.47 19.63 -15.50
C GLU A 35 -1.83 19.92 -14.04
N HIS A 36 -2.09 18.88 -13.23
CA HIS A 36 -2.39 19.02 -11.81
C HIS A 36 -1.25 19.72 -11.06
N MET A 37 0.00 19.31 -11.33
CA MET A 37 1.17 19.88 -10.67
C MET A 37 1.36 21.37 -10.96
N ARG A 38 0.90 21.86 -12.13
CA ARG A 38 0.94 23.29 -12.48
C ARG A 38 -0.08 24.13 -11.70
N GLU A 39 -1.17 23.52 -11.26
CA GLU A 39 -2.27 24.17 -10.56
C GLU A 39 -2.15 24.02 -9.04
N MET A 40 -1.30 23.12 -8.56
CA MET A 40 -1.04 22.97 -7.13
C MET A 40 -0.46 24.25 -6.55
N LYS A 41 -0.79 24.54 -5.29
CA LYS A 41 -0.25 25.69 -4.59
C LYS A 41 1.26 25.62 -4.41
N ASP A 42 1.90 26.76 -4.23
CA ASP A 42 3.35 26.84 -3.99
C ASP A 42 3.74 26.02 -2.75
N MET A 43 4.82 25.26 -2.86
CA MET A 43 5.36 24.37 -1.83
C MET A 43 4.47 23.19 -1.48
N ALA A 44 3.52 22.80 -2.32
CA ALA A 44 2.77 21.56 -2.13
C ALA A 44 3.71 20.34 -2.13
N ILE A 45 3.46 19.41 -1.22
CA ILE A 45 4.24 18.18 -1.06
C ILE A 45 3.54 17.05 -1.84
N VAL A 46 4.28 16.38 -2.71
CA VAL A 46 3.76 15.31 -3.55
C VAL A 46 4.54 14.02 -3.30
N GLY A 47 3.84 12.95 -2.99
CA GLY A 47 4.43 11.66 -2.72
C GLY A 47 3.58 10.49 -3.19
N ASN A 48 4.22 9.35 -3.39
CA ASN A 48 3.58 8.13 -3.81
C ASN A 48 3.80 7.03 -2.76
N ILE A 49 2.74 6.30 -2.44
CA ILE A 49 2.80 5.08 -1.63
C ILE A 49 2.09 3.90 -2.34
N GLY A 50 1.61 4.13 -3.55
CA GLY A 50 1.12 3.08 -4.43
C GLY A 50 2.23 2.13 -4.88
N HIS A 51 1.84 1.00 -5.45
CA HIS A 51 2.81 -0.07 -5.75
C HIS A 51 3.83 0.32 -6.83
N PHE A 52 3.44 1.12 -7.81
CA PHE A 52 4.31 1.54 -8.91
C PHE A 52 4.70 3.02 -8.80
N ASP A 53 5.83 3.37 -9.35
CA ASP A 53 6.38 4.74 -9.42
C ASP A 53 5.77 5.60 -10.53
N ASN A 54 4.76 5.10 -11.23
CA ASN A 54 4.08 5.76 -12.35
C ASN A 54 2.74 6.42 -11.98
N GLU A 55 2.37 6.45 -10.71
CA GLU A 55 1.18 7.19 -10.26
C GLU A 55 1.35 8.70 -10.41
N ILE A 56 2.57 9.20 -10.32
CA ILE A 56 2.92 10.59 -10.53
C ILE A 56 3.71 10.71 -11.84
N GLN A 57 3.34 11.62 -12.73
CA GLN A 57 4.01 11.83 -14.02
C GLN A 57 5.37 12.51 -13.88
N VAL A 58 6.27 11.91 -13.10
CA VAL A 58 7.63 12.45 -12.84
C VAL A 58 8.46 12.55 -14.13
N ALA A 59 8.23 11.68 -15.09
CA ALA A 59 8.93 11.72 -16.37
C ALA A 59 8.79 13.06 -17.11
N HIS A 60 7.69 13.77 -16.94
CA HIS A 60 7.44 15.08 -17.53
C HIS A 60 8.16 16.22 -16.80
N LEU A 61 8.69 15.97 -15.62
CA LEU A 61 9.43 16.96 -14.81
C LEU A 61 10.92 17.02 -15.12
N LYS A 62 11.45 16.12 -15.97
CA LYS A 62 12.90 16.00 -16.27
C LYS A 62 13.54 17.30 -16.76
N ASN A 63 12.79 18.14 -17.48
CA ASN A 63 13.28 19.42 -18.04
C ASN A 63 13.01 20.62 -17.12
N HIS A 64 12.46 20.40 -15.94
CA HIS A 64 12.24 21.44 -14.94
C HIS A 64 13.51 21.64 -14.10
N LYS A 65 13.57 22.74 -13.37
CA LYS A 65 14.68 22.98 -12.45
C LYS A 65 14.43 22.21 -11.16
N TRP A 66 15.36 21.30 -10.85
CA TRP A 66 15.37 20.51 -9.62
C TRP A 66 16.40 21.08 -8.65
N THR A 67 16.00 21.19 -7.39
CA THR A 67 16.87 21.58 -6.29
C THR A 67 16.75 20.54 -5.19
N ASN A 68 17.81 19.79 -4.95
CA ASN A 68 17.80 18.81 -3.86
C ASN A 68 17.82 19.54 -2.51
N ILE A 69 16.83 19.28 -1.67
CA ILE A 69 16.71 19.84 -0.30
C ILE A 69 17.47 18.97 0.69
N LYS A 70 17.25 17.66 0.60
CA LYS A 70 17.93 16.62 1.37
C LYS A 70 17.74 15.28 0.66
N ASP A 71 18.37 14.24 1.15
CA ASP A 71 18.19 12.90 0.59
C ASP A 71 16.71 12.54 0.43
N GLN A 72 16.35 12.07 -0.77
CA GLN A 72 14.99 11.70 -1.18
C GLN A 72 13.93 12.83 -1.09
N VAL A 73 14.34 14.09 -1.07
CA VAL A 73 13.43 15.26 -1.07
C VAL A 73 13.95 16.32 -2.03
N ASP A 74 13.21 16.54 -3.10
CA ASP A 74 13.56 17.48 -4.15
C ASP A 74 12.50 18.55 -4.31
N MET A 75 12.93 19.79 -4.52
CA MET A 75 12.06 20.90 -4.90
C MET A 75 12.14 21.08 -6.42
N ILE A 76 10.98 21.21 -7.05
CA ILE A 76 10.85 21.37 -8.49
C ILE A 76 10.16 22.70 -8.79
N GLU A 77 10.79 23.54 -9.60
CA GLU A 77 10.20 24.80 -10.05
C GLU A 77 9.34 24.57 -11.29
N MET A 78 8.06 24.90 -11.20
CA MET A 78 7.11 24.77 -12.29
C MET A 78 7.09 26.02 -13.17
N PRO A 79 6.78 25.90 -14.48
CA PRO A 79 6.68 27.06 -15.37
C PRO A 79 5.59 28.07 -14.95
N SER A 80 4.59 27.64 -14.20
CA SER A 80 3.56 28.49 -13.58
C SER A 80 4.09 29.41 -12.49
N GLY A 81 5.33 29.15 -12.00
CA GLY A 81 5.98 29.91 -10.92
C GLY A 81 5.83 29.27 -9.53
N ASN A 82 4.94 28.30 -9.35
CA ASN A 82 4.85 27.52 -8.12
C ASN A 82 6.01 26.52 -8.02
N ARG A 83 6.34 26.13 -6.80
CA ARG A 83 7.34 25.11 -6.47
C ARG A 83 6.63 23.92 -5.84
N LEU A 84 7.10 22.73 -6.15
CA LEU A 84 6.59 21.50 -5.55
C LEU A 84 7.72 20.78 -4.81
N ILE A 85 7.39 20.13 -3.71
CA ILE A 85 8.31 19.25 -3.00
C ILE A 85 7.92 17.80 -3.37
N LEU A 86 8.78 17.15 -4.16
CA LEU A 86 8.59 15.75 -4.55
C LEU A 86 9.37 14.83 -3.61
N LEU A 87 8.67 13.84 -3.06
CA LEU A 87 9.25 12.83 -2.17
C LEU A 87 9.69 11.61 -2.97
N SER A 88 10.89 11.10 -2.66
CA SER A 88 11.47 9.88 -3.25
C SER A 88 11.43 9.82 -4.78
N GLU A 89 11.48 10.97 -5.46
CA GLU A 89 11.36 11.06 -6.93
C GLU A 89 10.09 10.37 -7.49
N GLY A 90 9.00 10.33 -6.73
CA GLY A 90 7.76 9.64 -7.08
C GLY A 90 7.74 8.13 -6.80
N ARG A 91 8.85 7.57 -6.29
CA ARG A 91 8.90 6.17 -5.81
C ARG A 91 8.21 6.04 -4.45
N LEU A 92 8.12 4.83 -3.91
CA LEU A 92 7.48 4.53 -2.62
C LEU A 92 8.14 5.35 -1.49
N LEU A 93 7.43 6.36 -1.00
CA LEU A 93 7.94 7.28 0.04
C LEU A 93 8.18 6.58 1.39
N ASN A 94 7.45 5.51 1.70
CA ASN A 94 7.65 4.75 2.94
C ASN A 94 9.00 4.01 2.96
N LEU A 95 9.60 3.76 1.81
CA LEU A 95 10.93 3.15 1.69
C LEU A 95 12.01 4.23 1.55
N GLY A 96 11.78 5.27 0.77
CA GLY A 96 12.78 6.32 0.52
C GLY A 96 12.85 7.37 1.65
N ASN A 97 11.73 7.76 2.22
CA ASN A 97 11.66 8.82 3.24
C ASN A 97 11.41 8.29 4.67
N ALA A 98 11.17 6.97 4.83
CA ALA A 98 10.91 6.34 6.12
C ALA A 98 11.59 4.97 6.21
N THR A 99 11.27 4.19 7.23
CA THR A 99 11.90 2.89 7.52
C THR A 99 11.15 1.69 6.91
N GLY A 100 10.12 1.92 6.12
CA GLY A 100 9.25 0.88 5.59
C GLY A 100 8.30 0.28 6.65
N HIS A 101 7.81 -0.93 6.39
CA HIS A 101 6.94 -1.62 7.34
C HIS A 101 7.76 -2.19 8.53
N PRO A 102 7.19 -2.23 9.73
CA PRO A 102 7.82 -2.86 10.88
C PRO A 102 8.14 -4.33 10.59
N SER A 103 9.32 -4.79 11.05
CA SER A 103 9.77 -6.18 10.83
C SER A 103 8.79 -7.22 11.34
N PHE A 104 8.06 -6.94 12.41
CA PHE A 104 7.03 -7.84 12.95
C PHE A 104 5.87 -8.04 11.96
N VAL A 105 5.42 -6.98 11.28
CA VAL A 105 4.36 -7.05 10.25
C VAL A 105 4.84 -7.85 9.04
N MET A 106 6.06 -7.56 8.57
CA MET A 106 6.66 -8.27 7.43
C MET A 106 6.95 -9.74 7.75
N SER A 107 7.25 -10.07 9.01
CA SER A 107 7.44 -11.45 9.45
C SER A 107 6.20 -12.32 9.21
N ALA A 108 4.98 -11.78 9.37
CA ALA A 108 3.76 -12.52 9.05
C ALA A 108 3.69 -12.89 7.57
N SER A 109 4.00 -11.94 6.68
CA SER A 109 4.03 -12.17 5.22
C SER A 109 5.11 -13.20 4.83
N PHE A 110 6.33 -13.05 5.34
CA PHE A 110 7.43 -13.97 5.04
C PHE A 110 7.17 -15.38 5.58
N THR A 111 6.54 -15.52 6.74
CA THR A 111 6.16 -16.82 7.28
C THR A 111 5.13 -17.51 6.39
N ASN A 112 4.15 -16.77 5.86
CA ASN A 112 3.21 -17.31 4.87
C ASN A 112 3.94 -17.81 3.60
N GLN A 113 4.89 -17.03 3.09
CA GLN A 113 5.68 -17.43 1.92
C GLN A 113 6.48 -18.71 2.18
N VAL A 114 7.12 -18.82 3.33
CA VAL A 114 7.89 -20.01 3.72
C VAL A 114 6.97 -21.24 3.85
N LEU A 115 5.82 -21.10 4.51
CA LEU A 115 4.87 -22.20 4.67
C LEU A 115 4.27 -22.61 3.32
N ALA A 116 4.01 -21.69 2.40
CA ALA A 116 3.57 -22.01 1.05
C ALA A 116 4.63 -22.83 0.28
N GLN A 117 5.90 -22.45 0.40
CA GLN A 117 7.00 -23.19 -0.23
C GLN A 117 7.13 -24.62 0.36
N ILE A 118 7.02 -24.75 1.68
CA ILE A 118 7.04 -26.07 2.35
C ILE A 118 5.85 -26.92 1.90
N GLU A 119 4.66 -26.35 1.81
CA GLU A 119 3.47 -27.05 1.33
C GLU A 119 3.66 -27.56 -0.10
N LEU A 120 4.12 -26.74 -1.01
CA LEU A 120 4.42 -27.11 -2.39
C LEU A 120 5.52 -28.17 -2.49
N TRP A 121 6.57 -28.05 -1.69
CA TRP A 121 7.66 -29.00 -1.67
C TRP A 121 7.23 -30.38 -1.15
N THR A 122 6.42 -30.41 -0.11
CA THR A 122 6.01 -31.68 0.56
C THR A 122 4.81 -32.35 -0.07
N LYS A 123 3.96 -31.58 -0.78
CA LYS A 123 2.69 -32.07 -1.35
C LYS A 123 2.54 -31.70 -2.83
N GLY A 124 3.64 -31.39 -3.51
CA GLY A 124 3.64 -30.95 -4.90
C GLY A 124 2.88 -31.85 -5.87
N ASP A 125 2.94 -33.16 -5.67
CA ASP A 125 2.23 -34.14 -6.51
C ASP A 125 0.69 -33.98 -6.46
N GLY A 126 0.15 -33.34 -5.42
CA GLY A 126 -1.27 -33.04 -5.28
C GLY A 126 -1.72 -31.76 -5.99
N TYR A 127 -0.79 -30.94 -6.46
CA TYR A 127 -1.07 -29.66 -7.12
C TYR A 127 -0.86 -29.77 -8.63
N LYS A 128 -1.80 -29.22 -9.39
CA LYS A 128 -1.65 -29.03 -10.84
C LYS A 128 -0.91 -27.72 -11.11
N ASN A 129 -0.51 -27.50 -12.36
CA ASN A 129 0.05 -26.21 -12.77
C ASN A 129 -1.07 -25.15 -12.88
N ASP A 130 -1.42 -24.57 -11.74
CA ASP A 130 -2.51 -23.61 -11.57
C ASP A 130 -2.23 -22.67 -10.39
N VAL A 131 -3.08 -21.66 -10.18
CA VAL A 131 -3.02 -20.75 -9.05
C VAL A 131 -3.89 -21.27 -7.92
N TYR A 132 -3.31 -21.38 -6.73
CA TYR A 132 -3.99 -21.86 -5.54
C TYR A 132 -3.96 -20.84 -4.42
N ILE A 133 -5.04 -20.78 -3.65
CA ILE A 133 -5.07 -20.02 -2.39
C ILE A 133 -4.41 -20.88 -1.30
N LEU A 134 -3.56 -20.25 -0.49
CA LEU A 134 -2.91 -20.95 0.63
C LEU A 134 -3.95 -21.59 1.54
N PRO A 135 -3.78 -22.86 1.90
CA PRO A 135 -4.70 -23.57 2.81
C PRO A 135 -4.88 -22.79 4.13
N LYS A 136 -6.12 -22.54 4.51
CA LYS A 136 -6.49 -21.68 5.65
C LYS A 136 -5.81 -22.07 6.97
N HIS A 137 -5.60 -23.37 7.20
CA HIS A 137 -4.91 -23.84 8.40
C HIS A 137 -3.44 -23.36 8.49
N LEU A 138 -2.78 -23.09 7.36
CA LEU A 138 -1.42 -22.53 7.34
C LEU A 138 -1.45 -21.04 7.68
N ASP A 139 -2.41 -20.30 7.15
CA ASP A 139 -2.62 -18.90 7.48
C ASP A 139 -2.95 -18.70 8.97
N GLU A 140 -3.85 -19.55 9.52
CA GLU A 140 -4.12 -19.55 10.96
C GLU A 140 -2.88 -19.89 11.81
N LYS A 141 -2.01 -20.77 11.33
CA LYS A 141 -0.75 -21.09 11.99
C LYS A 141 0.16 -19.86 12.08
N VAL A 142 0.27 -19.09 11.00
CA VAL A 142 1.02 -17.82 11.00
C VAL A 142 0.46 -16.85 12.03
N ALA A 143 -0.86 -16.66 12.04
CA ALA A 143 -1.53 -15.78 13.01
C ALA A 143 -1.22 -16.21 14.45
N ARG A 144 -1.35 -17.49 14.78
CA ARG A 144 -1.07 -18.00 16.13
C ARG A 144 0.36 -17.75 16.57
N LEU A 145 1.35 -18.04 15.71
CA LEU A 145 2.76 -17.84 15.99
C LEU A 145 3.10 -16.37 16.30
N HIS A 146 2.47 -15.44 15.55
CA HIS A 146 2.73 -14.01 15.72
C HIS A 146 1.98 -13.40 16.90
N LEU A 147 0.72 -13.75 17.09
CA LEU A 147 -0.12 -13.20 18.15
C LEU A 147 0.38 -13.62 19.55
N GLU A 148 0.87 -14.85 19.70
CA GLU A 148 1.48 -15.32 20.94
C GLU A 148 2.68 -14.46 21.37
N ARG A 149 3.51 -14.01 20.40
CA ARG A 149 4.69 -13.17 20.67
C ARG A 149 4.36 -11.80 21.24
N ILE A 150 3.18 -11.28 20.96
CA ILE A 150 2.68 -10.00 21.51
C ILE A 150 1.70 -10.19 22.67
N GLY A 151 1.65 -11.39 23.24
CA GLY A 151 0.84 -11.69 24.43
C GLY A 151 -0.66 -11.83 24.17
N VAL A 152 -1.09 -11.92 22.92
CA VAL A 152 -2.50 -12.13 22.57
C VAL A 152 -2.87 -13.60 22.78
N LYS A 153 -3.96 -13.83 23.49
CA LYS A 153 -4.53 -15.16 23.72
C LYS A 153 -5.75 -15.34 22.85
N LEU A 154 -5.75 -16.37 22.02
CA LEU A 154 -6.88 -16.73 21.17
C LEU A 154 -7.70 -17.86 21.79
N THR A 155 -9.02 -17.70 21.77
CA THR A 155 -9.94 -18.77 22.17
C THR A 155 -9.80 -19.96 21.21
N LYS A 156 -9.75 -21.15 21.77
CA LYS A 156 -9.81 -22.39 20.99
C LYS A 156 -11.26 -22.73 20.74
N LEU A 157 -11.68 -22.62 19.48
CA LEU A 157 -13.05 -22.88 19.08
C LEU A 157 -13.40 -24.37 19.22
N ALA A 158 -14.61 -24.68 19.65
CA ALA A 158 -15.20 -26.00 19.54
C ALA A 158 -15.50 -26.33 18.06
N LYS A 159 -15.68 -27.61 17.74
CA LYS A 159 -15.86 -28.06 16.34
C LYS A 159 -17.08 -27.45 15.66
N ASP A 160 -18.18 -27.31 16.37
CA ASP A 160 -19.41 -26.68 15.91
C ASP A 160 -19.23 -25.17 15.65
N GLN A 161 -18.53 -24.47 16.54
CA GLN A 161 -18.18 -23.06 16.37
C GLN A 161 -17.29 -22.83 15.16
N ALA A 162 -16.27 -23.68 14.98
CA ALA A 162 -15.39 -23.60 13.82
C ALA A 162 -16.16 -23.86 12.51
N CYS A 163 -17.08 -24.85 12.52
CA CYS A 163 -17.91 -25.17 11.38
C CYS A 163 -18.77 -23.97 10.94
N LEU A 164 -19.40 -23.26 11.86
CA LEU A 164 -20.19 -22.07 11.56
C LEU A 164 -19.37 -20.95 10.91
N LEU A 165 -18.17 -20.69 11.40
CA LEU A 165 -17.26 -19.68 10.83
C LEU A 165 -16.80 -20.01 9.40
N TYR A 166 -16.64 -21.30 9.10
CA TYR A 166 -16.19 -21.72 7.77
C TYR A 166 -17.33 -21.87 6.75
N THR A 167 -18.56 -21.96 7.20
CA THR A 167 -19.74 -22.11 6.33
C THR A 167 -20.50 -20.80 6.12
N SER A 168 -20.32 -19.80 6.98
CA SER A 168 -20.88 -18.46 6.79
C SER A 168 -19.97 -17.68 5.83
N PRO A 169 -20.47 -17.24 4.65
CA PRO A 169 -19.68 -16.39 3.77
C PRO A 169 -19.32 -15.10 4.50
N SER A 170 -18.03 -14.82 4.60
CA SER A 170 -17.55 -13.53 5.07
C SER A 170 -18.03 -12.44 4.09
N PRO A 171 -18.40 -11.24 4.56
CA PRO A 171 -18.68 -10.11 3.67
C PRO A 171 -17.54 -9.79 2.68
N ARG A 172 -16.32 -10.25 2.96
CA ARG A 172 -15.18 -10.12 2.06
C ARG A 172 -15.15 -11.18 0.95
N ASP A 173 -15.75 -12.34 1.16
CA ASP A 173 -15.78 -13.44 0.18
C ASP A 173 -16.88 -13.23 -0.89
N SER A 174 -17.77 -12.27 -0.69
CA SER A 174 -18.84 -11.90 -1.63
C SER A 174 -18.44 -10.80 -2.63
N MET A 175 -17.17 -10.35 -2.63
CA MET A 175 -16.65 -9.29 -3.49
C MET A 175 -15.68 -9.81 -4.58
N THR A 176 -15.75 -11.08 -4.93
CA THR A 176 -15.05 -11.66 -6.10
C THR A 176 -16.00 -11.87 -7.26
#